data_ec49fbac8c6ebbb6887b2ac8b8a57d80
#
_entry.id   ec49fbac8c6ebbb6887b2ac8b8a57d80
#
_cell.length_a   1.000
_cell.length_b   1.000
_cell.length_c   1.000
_cell.angle_alpha   90.00
_cell.angle_beta   90.00
_cell.angle_gamma   90.00
#
_symmetry.space_group_name_H-M   'P 1'
#
loop_
_entity.id
_entity.type
_entity.pdbx_description
1 polymer ?
#
loop_
_entity_poly.entity_id
_entity_poly.type
_entity_poly.pdbx_seq_one_letter_code
_entity_poly.pdbx_strand_id
1 'polypeptide(L)'
;MKKVLLDCGANIGQSYEWFMKNRDDSDEYEVHCFEPVPSFKHHFENKNLTFHSDAIWVEDGTIDFYEKGGLSSTLYPNKIDNQGKGTRVIVSCIDFSKFIKDNFKLSDYIIVKMDIEGAEYKVIEKMLEKGIFEYVDEFYVEFHGAKIKDLYPYYDELKERTGFSAKNHLIQEM
;
A
#
# COMPACT_ATOMS: atom_id res chain seq x y z
N MET A 1 12.11 -1.66 -20.44
CA MET A 1 12.15 -1.44 -18.98
C MET A 1 11.20 -0.29 -18.69
N LYS A 2 10.12 -0.56 -17.96
CA LYS A 2 9.22 0.48 -17.45
C LYS A 2 9.75 0.97 -16.11
N LYS A 3 9.44 2.20 -15.75
CA LYS A 3 9.52 2.68 -14.37
C LYS A 3 8.09 2.74 -13.81
N VAL A 4 7.85 2.20 -12.65
CA VAL A 4 6.50 2.02 -12.07
C VAL A 4 6.50 2.47 -10.62
N LEU A 5 5.47 3.25 -10.24
CA LEU A 5 5.13 3.54 -8.84
C LEU A 5 3.82 2.85 -8.50
N LEU A 6 3.83 2.05 -7.46
CA LEU A 6 2.64 1.42 -6.85
C LEU A 6 2.39 2.08 -5.49
N ASP A 7 1.46 3.02 -5.42
CA ASP A 7 1.06 3.71 -4.20
C ASP A 7 -0.13 2.99 -3.57
N CYS A 8 0.16 2.11 -2.60
CA CYS A 8 -0.80 1.30 -1.88
C CYS A 8 -1.29 2.04 -0.63
N GLY A 9 -2.60 2.35 -0.57
CA GLY A 9 -3.19 3.24 0.42
C GLY A 9 -2.93 4.70 0.04
N ALA A 10 -3.35 5.07 -1.16
CA ALA A 10 -3.06 6.39 -1.74
C ALA A 10 -3.85 7.54 -1.07
N ASN A 11 -4.92 7.22 -0.32
CA ASN A 11 -5.74 8.16 0.43
C ASN A 11 -6.21 9.34 -0.45
N ILE A 12 -5.83 10.57 -0.14
CA ILE A 12 -6.12 11.78 -0.93
C ILE A 12 -5.01 12.14 -1.94
N GLY A 13 -4.01 11.27 -2.11
CA GLY A 13 -2.95 11.42 -3.10
C GLY A 13 -1.69 12.16 -2.62
N GLN A 14 -1.47 12.25 -1.31
CA GLN A 14 -0.33 12.96 -0.74
C GLN A 14 1.02 12.37 -1.16
N SER A 15 1.15 11.03 -1.14
CA SER A 15 2.36 10.33 -1.58
C SER A 15 2.65 10.57 -3.06
N TYR A 16 1.60 10.49 -3.89
CA TYR A 16 1.71 10.80 -5.32
C TYR A 16 2.21 12.23 -5.55
N GLU A 17 1.61 13.22 -4.88
CA GLU A 17 1.99 14.63 -5.05
C GLU A 17 3.42 14.89 -4.58
N TRP A 18 3.80 14.27 -3.47
CA TRP A 18 5.17 14.36 -2.99
C TRP A 18 6.16 13.72 -3.97
N PHE A 19 5.86 12.54 -4.50
CA PHE A 19 6.67 11.84 -5.49
C PHE A 19 6.88 12.68 -6.73
N MET A 20 5.80 13.20 -7.30
CA MET A 20 5.85 14.04 -8.51
C MET A 20 6.65 15.34 -8.32
N LYS A 21 6.66 15.88 -7.10
CA LYS A 21 7.38 17.11 -6.78
C LYS A 21 8.86 16.91 -6.49
N ASN A 22 9.23 15.78 -5.86
CA ASN A 22 10.55 15.61 -5.24
C ASN A 22 11.45 14.60 -5.96
N ARG A 23 10.95 13.92 -6.99
CA ARG A 23 11.73 13.00 -7.81
C ARG A 23 11.91 13.56 -9.21
N ASP A 24 13.14 13.82 -9.61
CA ASP A 24 13.48 14.50 -10.85
C ASP A 24 13.00 13.78 -12.12
N ASP A 25 12.90 12.44 -12.07
CA ASP A 25 12.44 11.59 -13.17
C ASP A 25 10.99 11.07 -12.98
N SER A 26 10.20 11.73 -12.14
CA SER A 26 8.85 11.29 -11.78
C SER A 26 7.88 11.18 -12.96
N ASP A 27 8.05 11.99 -13.98
CA ASP A 27 7.25 11.97 -15.22
C ASP A 27 7.52 10.77 -16.12
N GLU A 28 8.59 10.02 -15.88
CA GLU A 28 8.90 8.75 -16.58
C GLU A 28 8.15 7.54 -15.99
N TYR A 29 7.46 7.71 -14.84
CA TYR A 29 6.82 6.61 -14.14
C TYR A 29 5.38 6.37 -14.59
N GLU A 30 5.04 5.10 -14.83
CA GLU A 30 3.66 4.61 -14.84
C GLU A 30 3.20 4.51 -13.38
N VAL A 31 2.21 5.33 -12.99
CA VAL A 31 1.76 5.40 -11.60
C VAL A 31 0.43 4.69 -11.43
N HIS A 32 0.35 3.81 -10.44
CA HIS A 32 -0.86 3.14 -9.98
C HIS A 32 -1.14 3.52 -8.53
N CYS A 33 -2.31 4.12 -8.26
CA CYS A 33 -2.77 4.47 -6.93
C CYS A 33 -3.93 3.55 -6.52
N PHE A 34 -3.81 2.90 -5.36
CA PHE A 34 -4.83 1.99 -4.81
C PHE A 34 -5.45 2.61 -3.57
N GLU A 35 -6.76 2.85 -3.62
CA GLU A 35 -7.50 3.41 -2.49
C GLU A 35 -8.95 2.90 -2.51
N PRO A 36 -9.35 2.06 -1.54
CA PRO A 36 -10.67 1.45 -1.53
C PRO A 36 -11.81 2.39 -1.11
N VAL A 37 -11.51 3.54 -0.50
CA VAL A 37 -12.54 4.49 -0.03
C VAL A 37 -13.10 5.28 -1.22
N PRO A 38 -14.39 5.06 -1.60
CA PRO A 38 -14.93 5.65 -2.83
C PRO A 38 -14.95 7.17 -2.83
N SER A 39 -15.10 7.79 -1.66
CA SER A 39 -15.12 9.24 -1.51
C SER A 39 -13.81 9.92 -1.89
N PHE A 40 -12.68 9.20 -1.93
CA PHE A 40 -11.37 9.76 -2.25
C PHE A 40 -11.06 9.76 -3.75
N LYS A 41 -11.83 9.04 -4.57
CA LYS A 41 -11.59 8.95 -6.02
C LYS A 41 -11.44 10.31 -6.71
N HIS A 42 -12.21 11.31 -6.29
CA HIS A 42 -12.18 12.65 -6.90
C HIS A 42 -10.83 13.36 -6.78
N HIS A 43 -9.98 12.98 -5.80
CA HIS A 43 -8.61 13.53 -5.66
C HIS A 43 -7.66 13.10 -6.78
N PHE A 44 -8.02 12.05 -7.53
CA PHE A 44 -7.19 11.48 -8.59
C PHE A 44 -7.67 11.87 -10.00
N GLU A 45 -8.80 12.57 -10.10
CA GLU A 45 -9.30 13.06 -11.38
C GLU A 45 -8.32 14.04 -12.03
N ASN A 46 -8.12 13.90 -13.34
CA ASN A 46 -7.22 14.71 -14.15
C ASN A 46 -5.71 14.58 -13.78
N LYS A 47 -5.32 13.59 -13.02
CA LYS A 47 -3.92 13.24 -12.78
C LYS A 47 -3.45 12.16 -13.78
N ASN A 48 -2.16 12.19 -14.15
CA ASN A 48 -1.57 11.19 -15.04
C ASN A 48 -1.20 9.93 -14.25
N LEU A 49 -2.22 9.13 -13.91
CA LEU A 49 -2.07 7.88 -13.18
C LEU A 49 -3.24 6.92 -13.47
N THR A 50 -3.08 5.66 -13.07
CA THR A 50 -4.16 4.67 -13.03
C THR A 50 -4.68 4.55 -11.60
N PHE A 51 -5.94 4.89 -11.38
CA PHE A 51 -6.59 4.75 -10.08
C PHE A 51 -7.34 3.43 -9.97
N HIS A 52 -7.09 2.69 -8.88
CA HIS A 52 -7.74 1.44 -8.53
C HIS A 52 -8.57 1.64 -7.25
N SER A 53 -9.88 1.41 -7.35
CA SER A 53 -10.79 1.47 -6.19
C SER A 53 -10.80 0.16 -5.41
N ASP A 54 -9.63 -0.45 -5.23
CA ASP A 54 -9.47 -1.75 -4.60
C ASP A 54 -8.55 -1.65 -3.39
N ALA A 55 -8.88 -2.40 -2.35
CA ALA A 55 -7.95 -2.63 -1.25
C ALA A 55 -6.83 -3.58 -1.70
N ILE A 56 -5.61 -3.30 -1.27
CA ILE A 56 -4.49 -4.24 -1.42
C ILE A 56 -4.63 -5.36 -0.41
N TRP A 57 -4.66 -6.60 -0.90
CA TRP A 57 -4.84 -7.78 -0.08
C TRP A 57 -4.05 -8.99 -0.59
N VAL A 58 -4.34 -10.16 0.00
CA VAL A 58 -3.67 -11.44 -0.32
C VAL A 58 -4.46 -12.30 -1.32
N GLU A 59 -5.65 -11.89 -1.71
CA GLU A 59 -6.52 -12.59 -2.68
C GLU A 59 -7.46 -11.61 -3.39
N ASP A 60 -7.90 -11.97 -4.59
CA ASP A 60 -8.92 -11.22 -5.32
C ASP A 60 -10.30 -11.47 -4.70
N GLY A 61 -11.14 -10.44 -4.57
CA GLY A 61 -12.50 -10.58 -4.05
C GLY A 61 -13.07 -9.35 -3.38
N THR A 62 -13.72 -9.55 -2.25
CA THR A 62 -14.26 -8.48 -1.41
C THR A 62 -13.89 -8.70 0.04
N ILE A 63 -13.71 -7.61 0.78
CA ILE A 63 -13.28 -7.67 2.18
C ILE A 63 -14.05 -6.65 3.03
N ASP A 64 -14.25 -6.98 4.30
CA ASP A 64 -14.76 -6.04 5.28
C ASP A 64 -13.74 -4.92 5.54
N PHE A 65 -14.20 -3.70 5.46
CA PHE A 65 -13.39 -2.51 5.64
C PHE A 65 -14.10 -1.53 6.59
N TYR A 66 -13.36 -0.86 7.43
CA TYR A 66 -13.89 0.07 8.42
C TYR A 66 -13.49 1.50 8.04
N GLU A 67 -14.44 2.19 7.38
CA GLU A 67 -14.27 3.57 6.96
C GLU A 67 -14.41 4.51 8.16
N LYS A 68 -13.42 5.34 8.40
CA LYS A 68 -13.36 6.25 9.57
C LYS A 68 -13.45 7.74 9.21
N GLY A 69 -13.80 8.04 7.96
CA GLY A 69 -14.00 9.42 7.50
C GLY A 69 -12.73 10.27 7.46
N GLY A 70 -11.54 9.66 7.50
CA GLY A 70 -10.25 10.34 7.53
C GLY A 70 -9.11 9.42 7.13
N LEU A 71 -7.90 9.71 7.61
CA LEU A 71 -6.65 9.06 7.21
C LEU A 71 -6.41 7.66 7.82
N SER A 72 -7.40 7.03 8.47
CA SER A 72 -7.20 5.83 9.31
C SER A 72 -8.12 4.67 8.97
N SER A 73 -8.77 4.66 7.80
CA SER A 73 -9.66 3.56 7.39
C SER A 73 -8.87 2.25 7.25
N THR A 74 -9.40 1.12 7.75
CA THR A 74 -8.61 -0.09 8.00
C THR A 74 -9.44 -1.37 7.84
N LEU A 75 -8.77 -2.50 7.65
CA LEU A 75 -9.36 -3.84 7.74
C LEU A 75 -9.60 -4.31 9.20
N TYR A 76 -9.04 -3.62 10.19
CA TYR A 76 -9.06 -4.03 11.59
C TYR A 76 -10.00 -3.15 12.43
N PRO A 77 -11.15 -3.68 12.89
CA PRO A 77 -12.11 -2.92 13.69
C PRO A 77 -11.57 -2.48 15.05
N ASN A 78 -10.53 -3.17 15.53
CA ASN A 78 -9.91 -2.94 16.84
C ASN A 78 -8.66 -2.04 16.77
N LYS A 79 -8.40 -1.43 15.63
CA LYS A 79 -7.29 -0.48 15.50
C LYS A 79 -7.48 0.69 16.47
N ILE A 80 -6.48 0.92 17.31
CA ILE A 80 -6.48 1.98 18.32
C ILE A 80 -6.04 3.28 17.66
N ASP A 81 -6.97 4.18 17.48
CA ASP A 81 -6.75 5.55 17.04
C ASP A 81 -7.84 6.47 17.64
N ASN A 82 -7.70 7.78 17.45
CA ASN A 82 -8.63 8.77 17.98
C ASN A 82 -9.92 8.92 17.15
N GLN A 83 -10.13 8.10 16.10
CA GLN A 83 -11.25 8.24 15.15
C GLN A 83 -12.42 7.27 15.41
N GLY A 84 -12.33 6.45 16.47
CA GLY A 84 -13.38 5.49 16.83
C GLY A 84 -13.38 4.21 15.97
N LYS A 85 -14.50 3.47 15.99
CA LYS A 85 -14.57 2.14 15.35
C LYS A 85 -14.76 2.17 13.84
N GLY A 86 -15.16 3.28 13.27
CA GLY A 86 -15.49 3.39 11.86
C GLY A 86 -16.84 2.74 11.48
N THR A 87 -17.25 2.97 10.24
CA THR A 87 -18.43 2.32 9.64
C THR A 87 -17.96 1.14 8.82
N ARG A 88 -18.51 -0.05 9.08
CA ARG A 88 -18.21 -1.25 8.28
C ARG A 88 -18.81 -1.12 6.90
N VAL A 89 -17.98 -1.28 5.89
CA VAL A 89 -18.37 -1.35 4.46
C VAL A 89 -17.70 -2.57 3.83
N ILE A 90 -18.21 -3.01 2.68
CA ILE A 90 -17.57 -4.06 1.88
C ILE A 90 -16.91 -3.36 0.70
N VAL A 91 -15.61 -3.60 0.52
CA VAL A 91 -14.84 -3.08 -0.61
C VAL A 91 -14.27 -4.21 -1.45
N SER A 92 -14.01 -3.95 -2.73
CA SER A 92 -13.23 -4.87 -3.55
C SER A 92 -11.78 -4.91 -3.09
N CYS A 93 -11.13 -6.05 -3.28
CA CYS A 93 -9.71 -6.22 -2.99
C CYS A 93 -9.02 -7.06 -4.07
N ILE A 94 -7.74 -6.84 -4.21
CA ILE A 94 -6.90 -7.55 -5.18
C ILE A 94 -5.75 -8.28 -4.51
N ASP A 95 -5.39 -9.43 -5.07
CA ASP A 95 -4.14 -10.12 -4.78
C ASP A 95 -2.96 -9.31 -5.32
N PHE A 96 -2.27 -8.59 -4.44
CA PHE A 96 -1.18 -7.70 -4.83
C PHE A 96 0.00 -8.46 -5.46
N SER A 97 0.29 -9.65 -4.95
CA SER A 97 1.36 -10.49 -5.48
C SER A 97 1.05 -10.94 -6.91
N LYS A 98 -0.19 -11.31 -7.17
CA LYS A 98 -0.67 -11.67 -8.51
C LYS A 98 -0.68 -10.44 -9.42
N PHE A 99 -1.17 -9.30 -8.95
CA PHE A 99 -1.19 -8.05 -9.72
C PHE A 99 0.20 -7.68 -10.24
N ILE A 100 1.24 -7.74 -9.39
CA ILE A 100 2.61 -7.43 -9.81
C ILE A 100 3.07 -8.40 -10.90
N LYS A 101 2.90 -9.71 -10.72
CA LYS A 101 3.34 -10.72 -11.70
C LYS A 101 2.63 -10.65 -13.04
N ASP A 102 1.34 -10.31 -13.02
CA ASP A 102 0.52 -10.29 -14.24
C ASP A 102 0.79 -9.03 -15.08
N ASN A 103 1.22 -7.92 -14.47
CA ASN A 103 1.34 -6.62 -15.14
C ASN A 103 2.79 -6.20 -15.42
N PHE A 104 3.78 -6.72 -14.67
CA PHE A 104 5.15 -6.25 -14.75
C PHE A 104 6.16 -7.39 -14.93
N LYS A 105 7.38 -7.02 -15.31
CA LYS A 105 8.50 -7.93 -15.56
C LYS A 105 9.61 -7.69 -14.53
N LEU A 106 10.44 -8.71 -14.30
CA LEU A 106 11.66 -8.58 -13.47
C LEU A 106 12.64 -7.50 -13.98
N SER A 107 12.55 -7.13 -15.26
CA SER A 107 13.38 -6.07 -15.84
C SER A 107 12.81 -4.66 -15.67
N ASP A 108 11.62 -4.51 -15.14
CA ASP A 108 11.02 -3.21 -14.88
C ASP A 108 11.53 -2.67 -13.54
N TYR A 109 11.61 -1.35 -13.40
CA TYR A 109 12.00 -0.69 -12.17
C TYR A 109 10.76 -0.34 -11.36
N ILE A 110 10.55 -1.02 -10.25
CA ILE A 110 9.30 -0.94 -9.48
C ILE A 110 9.57 -0.36 -8.10
N ILE A 111 8.88 0.73 -7.82
CA ILE A 111 8.77 1.33 -6.49
C ILE A 111 7.42 0.96 -5.90
N VAL A 112 7.41 0.44 -4.69
CA VAL A 112 6.19 0.21 -3.91
C VAL A 112 6.20 1.10 -2.67
N LYS A 113 5.19 1.94 -2.50
CA LYS A 113 4.85 2.56 -1.22
C LYS A 113 3.65 1.84 -0.64
N MET A 114 3.73 1.39 0.60
CA MET A 114 2.70 0.61 1.27
C MET A 114 2.37 1.21 2.64
N ASP A 115 1.16 1.74 2.74
CA ASP A 115 0.59 2.35 3.94
C ASP A 115 -0.91 2.02 3.92
N ILE A 116 -1.24 0.80 4.34
CA ILE A 116 -2.57 0.18 4.20
C ILE A 116 -3.21 -0.19 5.54
N GLU A 117 -2.78 0.54 6.56
CA GLU A 117 -3.46 0.66 7.84
C GLU A 117 -3.65 -0.68 8.58
N GLY A 118 -2.61 -1.53 8.52
CA GLY A 118 -2.49 -2.81 9.23
C GLY A 118 -2.49 -4.04 8.33
N ALA A 119 -2.88 -3.93 7.06
CA ALA A 119 -2.85 -5.05 6.13
C ALA A 119 -1.42 -5.40 5.65
N GLU A 120 -0.44 -4.54 5.90
CA GLU A 120 0.96 -4.68 5.47
C GLU A 120 1.53 -6.05 5.80
N TYR A 121 1.28 -6.53 7.02
CA TYR A 121 1.86 -7.77 7.54
C TYR A 121 1.51 -8.99 6.68
N LYS A 122 0.23 -9.17 6.37
CA LYS A 122 -0.23 -10.30 5.55
C LYS A 122 0.19 -10.17 4.09
N VAL A 123 0.15 -8.95 3.56
CA VAL A 123 0.53 -8.68 2.17
C VAL A 123 2.02 -8.93 1.98
N ILE A 124 2.88 -8.39 2.86
CA ILE A 124 4.32 -8.60 2.81
C ILE A 124 4.68 -10.09 2.98
N GLU A 125 4.04 -10.79 3.92
CA GLU A 125 4.24 -12.23 4.09
C GLU A 125 3.97 -12.99 2.79
N LYS A 126 2.86 -12.71 2.13
CA LYS A 126 2.55 -13.30 0.82
C LYS A 126 3.53 -12.88 -0.27
N MET A 127 3.97 -11.63 -0.28
CA MET A 127 4.99 -11.16 -1.22
C MET A 127 6.30 -11.95 -1.06
N LEU A 128 6.72 -12.24 0.17
CA LEU A 128 7.88 -13.09 0.45
C LEU A 128 7.67 -14.52 -0.06
N GLU A 129 6.54 -15.15 0.27
CA GLU A 129 6.21 -16.51 -0.16
C GLU A 129 6.18 -16.66 -1.69
N LYS A 130 5.74 -15.63 -2.38
CA LYS A 130 5.61 -15.61 -3.84
C LYS A 130 6.85 -15.08 -4.58
N GLY A 131 7.92 -14.68 -3.87
CA GLY A 131 9.13 -14.13 -4.46
C GLY A 131 8.91 -12.77 -5.15
N ILE A 132 7.99 -11.95 -4.64
CA ILE A 132 7.64 -10.66 -5.25
C ILE A 132 8.74 -9.63 -5.07
N PHE A 133 9.55 -9.74 -4.03
CA PHE A 133 10.66 -8.83 -3.80
C PHE A 133 11.75 -8.87 -4.87
N GLU A 134 11.76 -9.91 -5.73
CA GLU A 134 12.61 -9.94 -6.92
C GLU A 134 12.16 -8.94 -8.01
N TYR A 135 10.90 -8.48 -7.96
CA TYR A 135 10.34 -7.49 -8.87
C TYR A 135 10.50 -6.06 -8.36
N VAL A 136 10.77 -5.86 -7.05
CA VAL A 136 10.69 -4.56 -6.39
C VAL A 136 12.08 -4.00 -6.12
N ASP A 137 12.37 -2.84 -6.71
CA ASP A 137 13.66 -2.16 -6.56
C ASP A 137 13.69 -1.26 -5.31
N GLU A 138 12.60 -0.55 -5.04
CA GLU A 138 12.45 0.28 -3.85
C GLU A 138 11.15 -0.09 -3.12
N PHE A 139 11.23 -0.31 -1.81
CA PHE A 139 10.06 -0.64 -1.00
C PHE A 139 9.98 0.26 0.23
N TYR A 140 8.90 1.03 0.31
CA TYR A 140 8.61 1.95 1.39
C TYR A 140 7.35 1.49 2.12
N VAL A 141 7.42 1.31 3.43
CA VAL A 141 6.29 0.79 4.20
C VAL A 141 6.12 1.54 5.52
N GLU A 142 4.87 1.90 5.83
CA GLU A 142 4.45 2.31 7.17
C GLU A 142 3.78 1.14 7.88
N PHE A 143 4.34 0.71 9.03
CA PHE A 143 3.79 -0.38 9.80
C PHE A 143 2.87 0.11 10.92
N HIS A 144 1.66 -0.43 10.96
CA HIS A 144 0.64 -0.05 11.94
C HIS A 144 0.50 -1.01 13.13
N GLY A 145 1.43 -1.92 13.34
CA GLY A 145 1.39 -2.93 14.40
C GLY A 145 1.25 -2.36 15.81
N ALA A 146 1.87 -1.22 16.08
CA ALA A 146 1.73 -0.55 17.37
C ALA A 146 0.29 -0.08 17.67
N LYS A 147 -0.52 0.12 16.62
CA LYS A 147 -1.94 0.52 16.70
C LYS A 147 -2.89 -0.68 16.69
N ILE A 148 -2.38 -1.90 16.42
CA ILE A 148 -3.17 -3.14 16.28
C ILE A 148 -2.49 -4.23 17.13
N LYS A 149 -3.01 -4.44 18.32
CA LYS A 149 -2.39 -5.28 19.36
C LYS A 149 -1.98 -6.68 18.89
N ASP A 150 -2.75 -7.28 17.99
CA ASP A 150 -2.52 -8.64 17.50
C ASP A 150 -1.38 -8.72 16.46
N LEU A 151 -0.92 -7.58 15.92
CA LEU A 151 0.13 -7.50 14.91
C LEU A 151 1.50 -7.12 15.49
N TYR A 152 1.54 -6.57 16.70
CA TYR A 152 2.78 -6.12 17.32
C TYR A 152 3.91 -7.16 17.38
N PRO A 153 3.63 -8.45 17.72
CA PRO A 153 4.68 -9.46 17.79
C PRO A 153 5.34 -9.84 16.45
N TYR A 154 4.65 -9.58 15.33
CA TYR A 154 5.11 -9.98 14.00
C TYR A 154 6.03 -8.97 13.32
N TYR A 155 6.15 -7.76 13.87
CA TYR A 155 6.92 -6.69 13.23
C TYR A 155 8.40 -7.03 13.07
N ASP A 156 9.06 -7.43 14.16
CA ASP A 156 10.49 -7.72 14.16
C ASP A 156 10.83 -8.93 13.28
N GLU A 157 10.02 -10.00 13.34
CA GLU A 157 10.19 -11.19 12.52
C GLU A 157 10.08 -10.87 11.02
N LEU A 158 9.07 -10.09 10.63
CA LEU A 158 8.87 -9.71 9.24
C LEU A 158 10.02 -8.85 8.72
N LYS A 159 10.50 -7.94 9.54
CA LYS A 159 11.64 -7.08 9.23
C LYS A 159 12.92 -7.88 8.97
N GLU A 160 13.19 -8.89 9.79
CA GLU A 160 14.34 -9.78 9.59
C GLU A 160 14.19 -10.61 8.30
N ARG A 161 13.02 -11.18 8.05
CA ARG A 161 12.73 -12.02 6.88
C ARG A 161 12.79 -11.25 5.55
N THR A 162 12.41 -9.99 5.54
CA THR A 162 12.46 -9.13 4.34
C THR A 162 13.85 -8.57 4.06
N GLY A 163 14.79 -8.70 4.98
CA GLY A 163 16.11 -8.09 4.86
C GLY A 163 16.05 -6.56 4.83
N PHE A 164 14.99 -5.97 5.35
CA PHE A 164 14.84 -4.52 5.44
C PHE A 164 15.99 -3.93 6.23
N SER A 165 16.98 -3.40 5.53
CA SER A 165 17.95 -2.51 6.13
C SER A 165 17.30 -1.16 6.39
N ALA A 166 17.90 -0.35 7.25
CA ALA A 166 17.44 1.01 7.52
C ALA A 166 17.32 1.92 6.27
N LYS A 167 17.81 1.48 5.12
CA LYS A 167 17.69 2.19 3.83
C LYS A 167 16.37 1.97 3.12
N ASN A 168 15.63 0.91 3.47
CA ASN A 168 14.32 0.57 2.89
C ASN A 168 13.19 1.06 3.80
N HIS A 169 13.49 2.00 4.68
CA HIS A 169 12.57 2.48 5.69
C HIS A 169 11.74 3.64 5.25
N LEU A 170 10.48 3.46 5.61
CA LEU A 170 9.63 4.48 6.18
C LEU A 170 9.78 5.84 5.54
N ILE A 171 8.88 6.10 4.69
CA ILE A 171 8.51 7.46 4.45
C ILE A 171 7.34 7.76 5.37
N GLN A 172 7.66 8.28 6.56
CA GLN A 172 6.67 8.97 7.39
C GLN A 172 6.26 10.31 6.78
N GLU A 173 6.95 10.75 5.71
CA GLU A 173 6.78 12.06 5.08
C GLU A 173 6.91 11.97 3.56
N MET A 174 6.10 11.12 2.91
CA MET A 174 5.81 11.28 1.48
C MET A 174 4.48 11.97 1.31
#